data_43ffe50bdb9d7fb1755e50a7aae04362
#
_entry.id   43ffe50bdb9d7fb1755e50a7aae04362
#
_cell.length_a   1.000
_cell.length_b   1.000
_cell.length_c   1.000
_cell.angle_alpha   90.00
_cell.angle_beta   90.00
_cell.angle_gamma   90.00
#
_symmetry.space_group_name_H-M   'P 1'
#
loop_
_entity.id
_entity.type
_entity.pdbx_description
1 polymer ?
#
loop_
_entity_poly.entity_id
_entity_poly.type
_entity_poly.pdbx_seq_one_letter_code
_entity_poly.pdbx_strand_id
1 'polypeptide(L)'
;MTLYHISIKKIIKHYTFSILVTSLLLSSAAFSGCSLKNATGTTDTKSQEPISATAIKLNTAVTVTIYDSQNRELLTECMNLCDKYEKIFSRTASDSELYKLNHRGLTPVSGTKDTFQVSDSLAELIKKGLSYSELSEGAFDIAIEPLTSLWDFTAENPQVPEDKLIQEALSKCDYRNVSVNDNNEVTLKTDDTAIELGAIAKGYIADRLKDYLVSQNVKSAIINLGGNVLCIGGKPDDSSFKIGIQKPFADRSETIAVMDIKDKSVVSSGVYERCFEQDGTLYHHLLNPKTGYPYDNGLIAVTIISDQSVDGDALSTTCFSLGLENGMKLAESLDDVQAFFVTSDYEIHYTKDFQKEITVTETD
;
A
#
# COMPACT_ATOMS: atom_id res chain seq x y z
N MET A 1 41.59 2.96 3.22
CA MET A 1 40.41 3.76 2.93
C MET A 1 40.23 3.76 1.42
N THR A 2 39.62 2.72 0.87
CA THR A 2 39.54 2.46 -0.57
C THR A 2 38.09 2.35 -0.93
N LEU A 3 37.57 3.40 -1.56
CA LEU A 3 36.21 3.51 -2.07
C LEU A 3 36.03 2.54 -3.24
N TYR A 4 35.17 1.55 -3.07
CA TYR A 4 34.66 0.74 -4.17
C TYR A 4 33.55 1.51 -4.90
N HIS A 5 33.91 2.12 -6.03
CA HIS A 5 32.95 2.58 -7.03
C HIS A 5 32.43 1.37 -7.79
N ILE A 6 31.22 0.91 -7.47
CA ILE A 6 30.49 -0.02 -8.32
C ILE A 6 29.85 0.81 -9.43
N SER A 7 30.45 0.68 -10.61
CA SER A 7 29.95 1.30 -11.85
C SER A 7 28.68 0.58 -12.32
N ILE A 8 27.51 1.14 -12.03
CA ILE A 8 26.22 0.71 -12.60
C ILE A 8 26.07 1.26 -14.02
N LYS A 9 26.97 0.83 -14.91
CA LYS A 9 26.81 1.03 -16.36
C LYS A 9 26.35 -0.28 -16.98
N LYS A 10 25.05 -0.55 -16.94
CA LYS A 10 24.30 -1.45 -17.84
C LYS A 10 22.96 -1.82 -17.22
N ILE A 11 21.94 -1.05 -17.40
CA ILE A 11 20.53 -1.48 -17.53
C ILE A 11 19.69 -0.18 -17.71
N ILE A 12 19.87 0.49 -18.83
CA ILE A 12 18.80 1.36 -19.35
C ILE A 12 18.62 0.92 -20.81
N LYS A 13 17.74 -0.04 -21.03
CA LYS A 13 17.16 -0.28 -22.35
C LYS A 13 15.78 0.33 -22.37
N HIS A 14 15.61 1.27 -23.27
CA HIS A 14 14.35 1.93 -23.63
C HIS A 14 13.25 0.89 -23.83
N TYR A 15 12.17 0.96 -23.06
CA TYR A 15 10.92 0.27 -23.35
C TYR A 15 9.98 1.23 -24.09
N THR A 16 10.04 1.19 -25.42
CA THR A 16 8.92 1.63 -26.24
C THR A 16 7.79 0.63 -26.09
N PHE A 17 6.65 1.11 -25.62
CA PHE A 17 5.43 0.34 -25.43
C PHE A 17 4.86 -0.05 -26.82
N SER A 18 5.04 -1.32 -27.23
CA SER A 18 4.34 -1.91 -28.36
C SER A 18 3.33 -2.92 -27.83
N ILE A 19 2.05 -2.56 -27.93
CA ILE A 19 0.94 -3.48 -27.69
C ILE A 19 0.89 -4.47 -28.86
N LEU A 20 1.25 -5.72 -28.63
CA LEU A 20 1.01 -6.83 -29.55
C LEU A 20 -0.11 -7.71 -29.00
N VAL A 21 -1.30 -7.58 -29.58
CA VAL A 21 -2.43 -8.49 -29.36
C VAL A 21 -2.17 -9.75 -30.19
N THR A 22 -1.88 -10.85 -29.53
CA THR A 22 -1.87 -12.19 -30.19
C THR A 22 -3.06 -12.98 -29.69
N SER A 23 -4.03 -13.15 -30.59
CA SER A 23 -5.15 -14.08 -30.50
C SER A 23 -4.65 -15.52 -30.60
N LEU A 24 -4.88 -16.34 -29.57
CA LEU A 24 -4.69 -17.80 -29.66
C LEU A 24 -6.05 -18.50 -29.80
N LEU A 25 -6.26 -19.09 -30.95
CA LEU A 25 -7.40 -19.95 -31.29
C LEU A 25 -7.31 -21.28 -30.51
N LEU A 26 -8.39 -21.64 -29.83
CA LEU A 26 -8.58 -22.96 -29.23
C LEU A 26 -8.90 -23.97 -30.35
N SER A 27 -8.15 -25.07 -30.41
CA SER A 27 -8.54 -26.29 -31.09
C SER A 27 -9.07 -27.31 -30.08
N SER A 28 -10.36 -27.58 -30.16
CA SER A 28 -11.05 -28.65 -29.46
C SER A 28 -10.74 -30.04 -30.09
N ALA A 29 -10.24 -30.95 -29.26
CA ALA A 29 -10.22 -32.37 -29.62
C ALA A 29 -11.06 -33.14 -28.59
N ALA A 30 -12.20 -33.64 -29.05
CA ALA A 30 -13.05 -34.56 -28.31
C ALA A 30 -12.44 -35.98 -28.35
N PHE A 31 -12.30 -36.59 -27.17
CA PHE A 31 -12.15 -38.04 -27.08
C PHE A 31 -13.24 -38.61 -26.17
N SER A 32 -14.19 -39.32 -26.78
CA SER A 32 -15.16 -40.18 -26.12
C SER A 32 -14.49 -41.49 -25.70
N GLY A 33 -14.63 -41.89 -24.47
CA GLY A 33 -14.25 -43.21 -24.01
C GLY A 33 -15.03 -43.57 -22.75
N CYS A 34 -16.17 -44.28 -22.94
CA CYS A 34 -16.91 -44.92 -21.85
C CYS A 34 -16.11 -46.09 -21.25
N SER A 35 -15.98 -46.12 -19.95
CA SER A 35 -15.86 -47.36 -19.19
C SER A 35 -16.45 -47.20 -17.78
N LEU A 36 -17.58 -47.86 -17.56
CA LEU A 36 -18.17 -48.04 -16.21
C LEU A 36 -17.25 -48.97 -15.39
N LYS A 37 -16.84 -48.54 -14.20
CA LYS A 37 -16.56 -49.41 -13.07
C LYS A 37 -17.03 -48.71 -11.78
N ASN A 38 -17.93 -49.38 -11.10
CA ASN A 38 -18.38 -49.08 -9.75
C ASN A 38 -17.18 -49.04 -8.81
N ALA A 39 -17.03 -47.94 -8.07
CA ALA A 39 -16.22 -47.91 -6.87
C ALA A 39 -16.95 -47.01 -5.85
N THR A 40 -17.16 -47.57 -4.68
CA THR A 40 -17.64 -47.08 -3.41
C THR A 40 -17.15 -45.66 -3.09
N GLY A 41 -18.09 -44.86 -2.55
CA GLY A 41 -17.89 -43.42 -2.27
C GLY A 41 -16.74 -43.13 -1.31
N THR A 42 -15.83 -42.39 -1.85
CA THR A 42 -15.09 -41.36 -1.16
C THR A 42 -15.52 -40.05 -1.81
N THR A 43 -16.13 -39.17 -1.04
CA THR A 43 -16.37 -37.79 -1.43
C THR A 43 -15.03 -37.08 -1.61
N ASP A 44 -14.42 -37.23 -2.81
CA ASP A 44 -13.40 -36.30 -3.27
C ASP A 44 -14.06 -34.92 -3.37
N THR A 45 -13.91 -34.10 -2.33
CA THR A 45 -14.10 -32.66 -2.45
C THR A 45 -13.04 -32.14 -3.41
N LYS A 46 -13.35 -32.15 -4.74
CA LYS A 46 -12.56 -31.36 -5.69
C LYS A 46 -12.48 -29.95 -5.12
N SER A 47 -11.30 -29.52 -4.71
CA SER A 47 -11.05 -28.12 -4.40
C SER A 47 -11.48 -27.30 -5.61
N GLN A 48 -12.47 -26.44 -5.44
CA GLN A 48 -12.90 -25.55 -6.50
C GLN A 48 -11.74 -24.60 -6.82
N GLU A 49 -11.51 -24.38 -8.12
CA GLU A 49 -10.53 -23.37 -8.56
C GLU A 49 -10.94 -22.00 -8.03
N PRO A 50 -10.01 -21.19 -7.51
CA PRO A 50 -10.32 -19.87 -7.00
C PRO A 50 -10.83 -18.95 -8.12
N ILE A 51 -11.71 -18.03 -7.77
CA ILE A 51 -12.11 -16.94 -8.67
C ILE A 51 -11.29 -15.70 -8.38
N SER A 52 -10.94 -14.96 -9.43
CA SER A 52 -10.14 -13.74 -9.30
C SER A 52 -10.61 -12.65 -10.25
N ALA A 53 -10.40 -11.39 -9.86
CA ALA A 53 -10.51 -10.22 -10.71
C ALA A 53 -9.32 -9.30 -10.50
N THR A 54 -8.82 -8.73 -11.61
CA THR A 54 -7.76 -7.73 -11.60
C THR A 54 -8.20 -6.50 -12.39
N ALA A 55 -7.98 -5.30 -11.85
CA ALA A 55 -8.26 -4.04 -12.51
C ALA A 55 -7.20 -2.99 -12.14
N ILE A 56 -7.03 -1.97 -12.97
CA ILE A 56 -6.24 -0.78 -12.62
C ILE A 56 -7.15 0.18 -11.88
N LYS A 57 -6.89 0.40 -10.59
CA LYS A 57 -7.60 1.31 -9.69
C LYS A 57 -6.63 1.87 -8.66
N LEU A 58 -6.97 2.99 -8.04
CA LEU A 58 -6.12 3.60 -7.01
C LEU A 58 -4.67 3.85 -7.52
N ASN A 59 -4.52 4.13 -8.80
CA ASN A 59 -3.23 4.27 -9.51
C ASN A 59 -2.32 3.02 -9.40
N THR A 60 -2.89 1.82 -9.27
CA THR A 60 -2.15 0.56 -9.18
C THR A 60 -2.95 -0.63 -9.71
N ALA A 61 -2.31 -1.81 -9.79
CA ALA A 61 -3.01 -3.06 -10.05
C ALA A 61 -3.69 -3.55 -8.76
N VAL A 62 -5.01 -3.66 -8.80
CA VAL A 62 -5.85 -4.22 -7.73
C VAL A 62 -6.25 -5.62 -8.13
N THR A 63 -5.96 -6.60 -7.28
CA THR A 63 -6.36 -8.01 -7.48
C THR A 63 -7.07 -8.54 -6.24
N VAL A 64 -8.24 -9.14 -6.43
CA VAL A 64 -8.96 -9.88 -5.37
C VAL A 64 -9.14 -11.31 -5.83
N THR A 65 -8.72 -12.27 -5.00
CA THR A 65 -8.85 -13.70 -5.26
C THR A 65 -9.61 -14.37 -4.12
N ILE A 66 -10.70 -15.07 -4.43
CA ILE A 66 -11.56 -15.77 -3.48
C ILE A 66 -11.43 -17.28 -3.71
N TYR A 67 -11.15 -18.03 -2.66
CA TYR A 67 -10.83 -19.46 -2.73
C TYR A 67 -12.00 -20.36 -2.33
N ASP A 68 -12.99 -19.86 -1.61
CA ASP A 68 -14.10 -20.62 -1.03
C ASP A 68 -15.49 -20.24 -1.55
N SER A 69 -15.56 -19.43 -2.62
CA SER A 69 -16.81 -19.03 -3.29
C SER A 69 -16.62 -18.98 -4.80
N GLN A 70 -17.71 -19.25 -5.54
CA GLN A 70 -17.78 -19.09 -7.00
C GLN A 70 -18.65 -17.90 -7.41
N ASN A 71 -19.13 -17.10 -6.47
CA ASN A 71 -19.96 -15.93 -6.76
C ASN A 71 -19.09 -14.77 -7.25
N ARG A 72 -19.10 -14.53 -8.57
CA ARG A 72 -18.34 -13.46 -9.21
C ARG A 72 -18.86 -12.05 -8.92
N GLU A 73 -20.10 -11.92 -8.43
CA GLU A 73 -20.65 -10.63 -8.02
C GLU A 73 -19.87 -10.02 -6.85
N LEU A 74 -19.31 -10.88 -5.97
CA LEU A 74 -18.42 -10.45 -4.88
C LEU A 74 -17.19 -9.69 -5.40
N LEU A 75 -16.58 -10.19 -6.47
CA LEU A 75 -15.43 -9.54 -7.10
C LEU A 75 -15.81 -8.19 -7.74
N THR A 76 -16.99 -8.14 -8.39
CA THR A 76 -17.51 -6.91 -8.99
C THR A 76 -17.74 -5.85 -7.91
N GLU A 77 -18.32 -6.23 -6.78
CA GLU A 77 -18.58 -5.30 -5.69
C GLU A 77 -17.28 -4.83 -5.01
N CYS A 78 -16.27 -5.68 -4.87
CA CYS A 78 -14.95 -5.24 -4.42
C CYS A 78 -14.37 -4.14 -5.34
N MET A 79 -14.51 -4.28 -6.66
CA MET A 79 -14.05 -3.25 -7.61
C MET A 79 -14.86 -1.97 -7.51
N ASN A 80 -16.19 -2.05 -7.29
CA ASN A 80 -17.06 -0.90 -7.05
C ASN A 80 -16.69 -0.17 -5.75
N LEU A 81 -16.34 -0.91 -4.71
CA LEU A 81 -15.86 -0.32 -3.45
C LEU A 81 -14.54 0.43 -3.64
N CYS A 82 -13.61 -0.10 -4.44
CA CYS A 82 -12.40 0.65 -4.79
C CYS A 82 -12.74 1.98 -5.48
N ASP A 83 -13.66 1.98 -6.46
CA ASP A 83 -14.10 3.22 -7.13
C ASP A 83 -14.77 4.20 -6.16
N LYS A 84 -15.59 3.69 -5.24
CA LYS A 84 -16.21 4.50 -4.19
C LYS A 84 -15.17 5.21 -3.33
N TYR A 85 -14.16 4.48 -2.84
CA TYR A 85 -13.15 5.04 -1.96
C TYR A 85 -12.14 5.93 -2.71
N GLU A 86 -11.86 5.66 -3.98
CA GLU A 86 -11.07 6.58 -4.81
C GLU A 86 -11.74 7.95 -4.94
N LYS A 87 -13.08 8.00 -5.09
CA LYS A 87 -13.86 9.25 -5.06
C LYS A 87 -13.87 9.96 -3.70
N ILE A 88 -13.50 9.28 -2.63
CA ILE A 88 -13.36 9.90 -1.31
C ILE A 88 -11.91 10.35 -1.07
N PHE A 89 -10.92 9.49 -1.33
CA PHE A 89 -9.55 9.67 -0.85
C PHE A 89 -8.54 10.18 -1.88
N SER A 90 -8.91 10.28 -3.16
CA SER A 90 -7.97 10.77 -4.18
C SER A 90 -7.68 12.26 -3.97
N ARG A 91 -6.38 12.62 -3.89
CA ARG A 91 -5.95 14.02 -3.86
C ARG A 91 -5.85 14.66 -5.26
N THR A 92 -5.90 13.85 -6.32
CA THR A 92 -5.70 14.31 -7.71
C THR A 92 -6.96 14.31 -8.55
N ALA A 93 -7.96 13.47 -8.23
CA ALA A 93 -9.23 13.44 -8.94
C ALA A 93 -10.11 14.62 -8.50
N SER A 94 -10.40 15.57 -9.40
CA SER A 94 -11.09 16.83 -9.09
C SER A 94 -12.52 16.67 -8.56
N ASP A 95 -13.14 15.52 -8.78
CA ASP A 95 -14.48 15.18 -8.27
C ASP A 95 -14.45 14.47 -6.90
N SER A 96 -13.27 14.09 -6.40
CA SER A 96 -13.12 13.43 -5.11
C SER A 96 -13.36 14.39 -3.94
N GLU A 97 -13.73 13.82 -2.79
CA GLU A 97 -13.99 14.57 -1.58
C GLU A 97 -12.71 15.21 -1.00
N LEU A 98 -11.61 14.44 -0.92
CA LEU A 98 -10.33 14.95 -0.43
C LEU A 98 -9.75 16.05 -1.32
N TYR A 99 -9.86 15.91 -2.65
CA TYR A 99 -9.45 16.98 -3.57
C TYR A 99 -10.22 18.27 -3.28
N LYS A 100 -11.57 18.18 -3.15
CA LYS A 100 -12.41 19.33 -2.84
C LYS A 100 -12.07 19.94 -1.48
N LEU A 101 -11.79 19.12 -0.46
CA LEU A 101 -11.35 19.58 0.85
C LEU A 101 -10.03 20.38 0.73
N ASN A 102 -9.01 19.80 0.08
CA ASN A 102 -7.71 20.43 -0.11
C ASN A 102 -7.79 21.76 -0.87
N HIS A 103 -8.67 21.85 -1.87
CA HIS A 103 -8.86 23.04 -2.70
C HIS A 103 -9.97 23.97 -2.21
N ARG A 104 -10.47 23.78 -0.96
CA ARG A 104 -11.56 24.60 -0.36
C ARG A 104 -12.84 24.61 -1.23
N GLY A 105 -13.06 23.53 -2.00
CA GLY A 105 -14.23 23.36 -2.87
C GLY A 105 -15.49 22.84 -2.15
N LEU A 106 -15.38 22.46 -0.87
CA LEU A 106 -16.52 22.11 -0.02
C LEU A 106 -17.14 23.38 0.59
N THR A 107 -18.42 23.32 0.93
CA THR A 107 -19.07 24.42 1.64
C THR A 107 -18.63 24.42 3.11
N PRO A 108 -18.08 25.53 3.62
CA PRO A 108 -17.70 25.62 5.02
C PRO A 108 -18.91 25.47 5.96
N VAL A 109 -18.66 24.91 7.14
CA VAL A 109 -19.63 24.85 8.23
C VAL A 109 -20.05 26.27 8.62
N SER A 110 -21.35 26.45 8.87
CA SER A 110 -21.92 27.79 9.19
C SER A 110 -21.17 28.49 10.32
N GLY A 111 -20.74 29.71 10.06
CA GLY A 111 -19.97 30.53 11.02
C GLY A 111 -18.46 30.28 11.00
N THR A 112 -17.95 29.40 10.12
CA THR A 112 -16.52 29.14 9.92
C THR A 112 -16.11 29.47 8.49
N LYS A 113 -14.79 29.55 8.21
CA LYS A 113 -14.25 29.70 6.86
C LYS A 113 -13.32 28.52 6.47
N ASP A 114 -12.86 27.74 7.44
CA ASP A 114 -11.78 26.77 7.35
C ASP A 114 -12.17 25.38 7.91
N THR A 115 -13.45 25.22 8.28
CA THR A 115 -14.01 23.96 8.78
C THR A 115 -15.06 23.43 7.82
N PHE A 116 -14.95 22.14 7.48
CA PHE A 116 -15.77 21.49 6.44
C PHE A 116 -16.34 20.19 6.95
N GLN A 117 -17.62 19.96 6.69
CA GLN A 117 -18.25 18.66 6.93
C GLN A 117 -17.75 17.67 5.87
N VAL A 118 -17.26 16.50 6.31
CA VAL A 118 -16.83 15.42 5.41
C VAL A 118 -17.57 14.12 5.72
N SER A 119 -17.43 13.14 4.81
CA SER A 119 -17.98 11.79 5.01
C SER A 119 -17.32 11.09 6.19
N ASP A 120 -18.04 10.13 6.79
CA ASP A 120 -17.55 9.32 7.91
C ASP A 120 -16.20 8.65 7.57
N SER A 121 -16.11 8.09 6.35
CA SER A 121 -14.87 7.41 5.90
C SER A 121 -13.69 8.35 5.77
N LEU A 122 -13.88 9.59 5.28
CA LEU A 122 -12.80 10.56 5.18
C LEU A 122 -12.38 11.05 6.56
N ALA A 123 -13.34 11.35 7.44
CA ALA A 123 -13.07 11.76 8.82
C ALA A 123 -12.32 10.66 9.59
N GLU A 124 -12.75 9.40 9.48
CA GLU A 124 -12.11 8.25 10.12
C GLU A 124 -10.65 8.10 9.68
N LEU A 125 -10.41 8.16 8.36
CA LEU A 125 -9.06 7.99 7.83
C LEU A 125 -8.14 9.18 8.17
N ILE A 126 -8.64 10.41 8.18
CA ILE A 126 -7.87 11.58 8.63
C ILE A 126 -7.55 11.45 10.13
N LYS A 127 -8.50 11.08 10.99
CA LYS A 127 -8.26 10.84 12.43
C LYS A 127 -7.17 9.78 12.62
N LYS A 128 -7.24 8.67 11.88
CA LYS A 128 -6.24 7.59 11.93
C LYS A 128 -4.87 8.09 11.45
N GLY A 129 -4.82 8.85 10.35
CA GLY A 129 -3.58 9.46 9.85
C GLY A 129 -2.95 10.46 10.84
N LEU A 130 -3.77 11.30 11.50
CA LEU A 130 -3.31 12.20 12.56
C LEU A 130 -2.71 11.45 13.75
N SER A 131 -3.30 10.32 14.15
CA SER A 131 -2.74 9.50 15.23
C SER A 131 -1.33 8.98 14.91
N TYR A 132 -1.05 8.60 13.67
CA TYR A 132 0.29 8.21 13.23
C TYR A 132 1.23 9.40 13.06
N SER A 133 0.71 10.56 12.65
CA SER A 133 1.50 11.80 12.62
C SER A 133 1.96 12.21 14.03
N GLU A 134 1.08 12.09 15.01
CA GLU A 134 1.39 12.35 16.42
C GLU A 134 2.35 11.29 16.99
N LEU A 135 2.07 10.00 16.78
CA LEU A 135 2.89 8.88 17.24
C LEU A 135 4.34 8.96 16.75
N SER A 136 4.57 9.47 15.54
CA SER A 136 5.88 9.60 14.92
C SER A 136 6.53 10.98 15.14
N GLU A 137 5.91 11.86 15.92
CA GLU A 137 6.35 13.25 16.11
C GLU A 137 6.54 13.99 14.76
N GLY A 138 5.64 13.69 13.81
CA GLY A 138 5.61 14.27 12.48
C GLY A 138 6.63 13.68 11.49
N ALA A 139 7.26 12.53 11.78
CA ALA A 139 8.04 11.82 10.78
C ALA A 139 7.13 11.20 9.69
N PHE A 140 5.94 10.75 10.07
CA PHE A 140 4.82 10.53 9.18
C PHE A 140 3.89 11.74 9.31
N ASP A 141 3.61 12.47 8.24
CA ASP A 141 2.79 13.67 8.28
C ASP A 141 1.74 13.66 7.18
N ILE A 142 0.45 13.60 7.53
CA ILE A 142 -0.63 13.63 6.54
C ILE A 142 -0.83 14.99 5.88
N ALA A 143 -0.25 16.07 6.40
CA ALA A 143 -0.28 17.39 5.77
C ALA A 143 0.90 17.63 4.80
N ILE A 144 1.53 16.55 4.31
CA ILE A 144 2.69 16.57 3.40
C ILE A 144 2.30 16.85 1.93
N GLU A 145 1.03 17.00 1.60
CA GLU A 145 0.55 17.16 0.22
C GLU A 145 1.29 18.21 -0.58
N PRO A 146 1.60 19.42 -0.05
CA PRO A 146 2.34 20.43 -0.81
C PRO A 146 3.71 19.98 -1.31
N LEU A 147 4.42 19.14 -0.53
CA LEU A 147 5.68 18.54 -0.94
C LEU A 147 5.47 17.40 -1.96
N THR A 148 4.48 16.54 -1.71
CA THR A 148 4.19 15.40 -2.61
C THR A 148 3.79 15.89 -4.00
N SER A 149 3.00 16.96 -4.08
CA SER A 149 2.61 17.58 -5.36
C SER A 149 3.78 18.27 -6.06
N LEU A 150 4.70 18.87 -5.31
CA LEU A 150 5.88 19.52 -5.86
C LEU A 150 6.86 18.53 -6.50
N TRP A 151 7.13 17.41 -5.81
CA TRP A 151 8.06 16.39 -6.29
C TRP A 151 7.51 15.55 -7.45
N ASP A 152 6.21 15.33 -7.52
CA ASP A 152 5.49 14.57 -8.55
C ASP A 152 6.27 13.37 -9.12
N PHE A 153 6.55 12.37 -8.27
CA PHE A 153 7.24 11.13 -8.66
C PHE A 153 6.49 10.31 -9.73
N THR A 154 5.28 10.73 -10.13
CA THR A 154 4.46 10.08 -11.16
C THR A 154 4.50 10.81 -12.49
N ALA A 155 5.17 11.96 -12.58
CA ALA A 155 5.36 12.70 -13.81
C ALA A 155 6.10 11.86 -14.87
N GLU A 156 5.88 12.15 -16.14
CA GLU A 156 6.58 11.48 -17.24
C GLU A 156 8.11 11.69 -17.18
N ASN A 157 8.55 12.85 -16.71
CA ASN A 157 9.95 13.21 -16.53
C ASN A 157 10.12 13.90 -15.17
N PRO A 158 10.13 13.14 -14.05
CA PRO A 158 10.29 13.72 -12.73
C PRO A 158 11.68 14.32 -12.57
N GLN A 159 11.78 15.44 -11.86
CA GLN A 159 13.03 16.15 -11.60
C GLN A 159 13.06 16.63 -10.15
N VAL A 160 14.26 16.85 -9.64
CA VAL A 160 14.47 17.49 -8.34
C VAL A 160 13.99 18.94 -8.41
N PRO A 161 13.00 19.34 -7.58
CA PRO A 161 12.55 20.73 -7.56
C PRO A 161 13.63 21.69 -7.06
N GLU A 162 13.51 22.97 -7.40
CA GLU A 162 14.41 24.00 -6.88
C GLU A 162 14.30 24.10 -5.34
N ASP A 163 15.42 24.24 -4.63
CA ASP A 163 15.47 24.35 -3.17
C ASP A 163 14.49 25.37 -2.61
N LYS A 164 14.35 26.51 -3.28
CA LYS A 164 13.41 27.56 -2.86
C LYS A 164 11.97 27.04 -2.84
N LEU A 165 11.55 26.30 -3.87
CA LEU A 165 10.20 25.74 -3.96
C LEU A 165 9.99 24.65 -2.90
N ILE A 166 11.04 23.83 -2.63
CA ILE A 166 11.01 22.83 -1.56
C ILE A 166 10.79 23.52 -0.22
N GLN A 167 11.52 24.58 0.10
CA GLN A 167 11.36 25.32 1.36
C GLN A 167 9.99 26.01 1.47
N GLU A 168 9.45 26.53 0.37
CA GLU A 168 8.10 27.10 0.32
C GLU A 168 7.04 26.02 0.58
N ALA A 169 7.14 24.85 -0.04
CA ALA A 169 6.22 23.72 0.18
C ALA A 169 6.35 23.16 1.61
N LEU A 170 7.58 23.01 2.10
CA LEU A 170 7.88 22.53 3.45
C LEU A 170 7.22 23.39 4.54
N SER A 171 7.22 24.71 4.36
CA SER A 171 6.61 25.66 5.31
C SER A 171 5.09 25.49 5.47
N LYS A 172 4.44 24.76 4.55
CA LYS A 172 3.00 24.46 4.54
C LYS A 172 2.66 23.09 5.16
N CYS A 173 3.68 22.24 5.36
CA CYS A 173 3.53 20.88 5.88
C CYS A 173 3.59 20.87 7.40
N ASP A 174 2.44 20.66 8.04
CA ASP A 174 2.34 20.49 9.49
C ASP A 174 1.00 19.86 9.84
N TYR A 175 0.98 18.60 10.26
CA TYR A 175 -0.24 17.89 10.64
C TYR A 175 -1.03 18.58 11.75
N ARG A 176 -0.37 19.41 12.60
CA ARG A 176 -1.01 20.18 13.68
C ARG A 176 -1.96 21.27 13.16
N ASN A 177 -1.87 21.58 11.87
CA ASN A 177 -2.80 22.46 11.17
C ASN A 177 -4.10 21.74 10.73
N VAL A 178 -4.20 20.42 10.92
CA VAL A 178 -5.38 19.62 10.64
C VAL A 178 -6.01 19.16 11.95
N SER A 179 -7.32 19.28 12.07
CA SER A 179 -8.07 18.69 13.20
C SER A 179 -9.42 18.17 12.73
N VAL A 180 -9.93 17.13 13.38
CA VAL A 180 -11.24 16.52 13.11
C VAL A 180 -12.00 16.40 14.43
N ASN A 181 -13.23 16.92 14.49
CA ASN A 181 -14.08 16.77 15.66
C ASN A 181 -15.00 15.55 15.59
N ASP A 182 -15.82 15.33 16.63
CA ASP A 182 -16.73 14.18 16.72
C ASP A 182 -17.92 14.25 15.75
N ASN A 183 -18.17 15.42 15.17
CA ASN A 183 -19.20 15.60 14.14
C ASN A 183 -18.65 15.34 12.72
N ASN A 184 -17.43 14.80 12.54
CA ASN A 184 -16.74 14.65 11.26
C ASN A 184 -16.53 15.98 10.52
N GLU A 185 -16.32 17.06 11.26
CA GLU A 185 -15.94 18.34 10.70
C GLU A 185 -14.41 18.47 10.74
N VAL A 186 -13.80 18.69 9.57
CA VAL A 186 -12.36 18.86 9.39
C VAL A 186 -12.04 20.35 9.35
N THR A 187 -11.12 20.79 10.21
CA THR A 187 -10.58 22.16 10.19
C THR A 187 -9.17 22.15 9.60
N LEU A 188 -8.94 22.99 8.60
CA LEU A 188 -7.64 23.26 7.98
C LEU A 188 -7.21 24.68 8.37
N LYS A 189 -6.33 24.82 9.39
CA LYS A 189 -6.04 26.08 10.08
C LYS A 189 -5.37 27.15 9.23
N THR A 190 -4.75 26.78 8.10
CA THR A 190 -4.15 27.73 7.15
C THR A 190 -4.69 27.48 5.75
N ASP A 191 -4.65 28.49 4.89
CA ASP A 191 -5.14 28.38 3.51
C ASP A 191 -4.31 27.41 2.67
N ASP A 192 -3.04 27.21 3.03
CA ASP A 192 -2.08 26.34 2.34
C ASP A 192 -2.07 24.89 2.87
N THR A 193 -2.75 24.58 3.98
CA THR A 193 -2.81 23.22 4.53
C THR A 193 -3.55 22.30 3.56
N ALA A 194 -2.91 21.21 3.16
CA ALA A 194 -3.51 20.18 2.32
C ALA A 194 -3.08 18.78 2.77
N ILE A 195 -3.96 17.79 2.59
CA ILE A 195 -3.84 16.43 3.15
C ILE A 195 -3.48 15.43 2.06
N GLU A 196 -2.53 14.54 2.34
CA GLU A 196 -2.15 13.37 1.57
C GLU A 196 -2.44 12.10 2.38
N LEU A 197 -3.23 11.18 1.81
CA LEU A 197 -3.60 9.92 2.47
C LEU A 197 -3.04 8.67 1.77
N GLY A 198 -2.17 8.83 0.77
CA GLY A 198 -1.64 7.74 -0.04
C GLY A 198 -0.87 6.68 0.74
N ALA A 199 -0.31 7.04 1.90
CA ALA A 199 0.45 6.16 2.78
C ALA A 199 -0.43 5.39 3.80
N ILE A 200 -1.79 5.49 3.71
CA ILE A 200 -2.73 4.85 4.64
C ILE A 200 -4.03 4.41 3.96
N ALA A 201 -4.38 5.01 2.81
CA ALA A 201 -5.67 4.79 2.18
C ALA A 201 -5.82 3.38 1.59
N LYS A 202 -4.75 2.78 1.05
CA LYS A 202 -4.83 1.42 0.49
C LYS A 202 -5.12 0.39 1.60
N GLY A 203 -4.47 0.55 2.74
CA GLY A 203 -4.74 -0.28 3.91
C GLY A 203 -6.18 -0.18 4.39
N TYR A 204 -6.70 1.04 4.52
CA TYR A 204 -8.10 1.27 4.88
C TYR A 204 -9.06 0.61 3.87
N ILE A 205 -8.82 0.78 2.57
CA ILE A 205 -9.65 0.17 1.52
C ILE A 205 -9.59 -1.35 1.62
N ALA A 206 -8.41 -1.95 1.83
CA ALA A 206 -8.27 -3.40 1.98
C ALA A 206 -9.10 -3.92 3.15
N ASP A 207 -9.10 -3.23 4.30
CA ASP A 207 -9.92 -3.58 5.46
C ASP A 207 -11.43 -3.50 5.14
N ARG A 208 -11.87 -2.46 4.41
CA ARG A 208 -13.28 -2.36 3.99
C ARG A 208 -13.69 -3.45 3.01
N LEU A 209 -12.78 -3.87 2.11
CA LEU A 209 -13.02 -5.03 1.23
C LEU A 209 -13.09 -6.34 2.05
N LYS A 210 -12.22 -6.53 3.06
CA LYS A 210 -12.28 -7.66 4.00
C LYS A 210 -13.62 -7.67 4.72
N ASP A 211 -14.06 -6.56 5.31
CA ASP A 211 -15.34 -6.44 6.01
C ASP A 211 -16.50 -6.85 5.10
N TYR A 212 -16.52 -6.36 3.85
CA TYR A 212 -17.54 -6.74 2.88
C TYR A 212 -17.51 -8.24 2.61
N LEU A 213 -16.35 -8.81 2.24
CA LEU A 213 -16.23 -10.23 1.89
C LEU A 213 -16.61 -11.14 3.08
N VAL A 214 -16.18 -10.81 4.29
CA VAL A 214 -16.53 -11.54 5.52
C VAL A 214 -18.05 -11.47 5.78
N SER A 215 -18.68 -10.31 5.57
CA SER A 215 -20.15 -10.16 5.68
C SER A 215 -20.91 -11.04 4.69
N GLN A 216 -20.26 -11.41 3.57
CA GLN A 216 -20.78 -12.34 2.57
C GLN A 216 -20.38 -13.78 2.81
N ASN A 217 -19.87 -14.12 4.01
CA ASN A 217 -19.41 -15.44 4.45
C ASN A 217 -18.17 -15.97 3.72
N VAL A 218 -17.36 -15.14 3.08
CA VAL A 218 -16.04 -15.50 2.54
C VAL A 218 -15.08 -15.68 3.72
N LYS A 219 -14.37 -16.82 3.76
CA LYS A 219 -13.42 -17.18 4.80
C LYS A 219 -12.00 -17.41 4.28
N SER A 220 -11.83 -17.38 2.95
CA SER A 220 -10.55 -17.66 2.30
C SER A 220 -10.39 -16.78 1.08
N ALA A 221 -9.60 -15.69 1.21
CA ALA A 221 -9.34 -14.77 0.13
C ALA A 221 -7.99 -14.03 0.29
N ILE A 222 -7.47 -13.50 -0.82
CA ILE A 222 -6.37 -12.55 -0.86
C ILE A 222 -6.83 -11.28 -1.55
N ILE A 223 -6.62 -10.15 -0.91
CA ILE A 223 -6.80 -8.80 -1.44
C ILE A 223 -5.40 -8.21 -1.64
N ASN A 224 -5.07 -7.78 -2.86
CA ASN A 224 -3.79 -7.14 -3.17
C ASN A 224 -4.05 -5.79 -3.86
N LEU A 225 -3.70 -4.71 -3.19
CA LEU A 225 -3.83 -3.33 -3.66
C LEU A 225 -2.45 -2.76 -3.97
N GLY A 226 -1.81 -3.25 -5.05
CA GLY A 226 -0.51 -2.76 -5.49
C GLY A 226 0.63 -3.05 -4.50
N GLY A 227 0.66 -4.27 -3.95
CA GLY A 227 1.67 -4.69 -2.97
C GLY A 227 1.22 -4.56 -1.50
N ASN A 228 0.14 -3.83 -1.21
CA ASN A 228 -0.57 -3.94 0.06
C ASN A 228 -1.42 -5.22 0.00
N VAL A 229 -1.03 -6.26 0.73
CA VAL A 229 -1.67 -7.59 0.69
C VAL A 229 -2.39 -7.86 2.00
N LEU A 230 -3.68 -8.22 1.92
CA LEU A 230 -4.48 -8.64 3.06
C LEU A 230 -5.04 -10.04 2.81
N CYS A 231 -4.75 -10.98 3.70
CA CYS A 231 -5.29 -12.33 3.68
C CYS A 231 -6.52 -12.43 4.58
N ILE A 232 -7.58 -13.06 4.09
CA ILE A 232 -8.76 -13.47 4.88
C ILE A 232 -8.60 -14.94 5.16
N GLY A 233 -8.47 -15.30 6.45
CA GLY A 233 -8.20 -16.69 6.88
C GLY A 233 -6.94 -17.28 6.26
N GLY A 234 -6.98 -18.60 6.01
CA GLY A 234 -5.99 -19.36 5.25
C GLY A 234 -6.59 -19.96 3.98
N LYS A 235 -5.88 -20.88 3.33
CA LYS A 235 -6.42 -21.64 2.19
C LYS A 235 -7.57 -22.55 2.64
N PRO A 236 -8.40 -23.07 1.70
CA PRO A 236 -9.52 -23.98 2.05
C PRO A 236 -9.12 -25.26 2.79
N ASP A 237 -7.86 -25.69 2.69
CA ASP A 237 -7.27 -26.80 3.44
C ASP A 237 -6.70 -26.40 4.80
N ASP A 238 -6.98 -25.18 5.24
CA ASP A 238 -6.48 -24.54 6.47
C ASP A 238 -4.96 -24.24 6.48
N SER A 239 -4.25 -24.47 5.38
CA SER A 239 -2.85 -24.05 5.26
C SER A 239 -2.71 -22.53 5.05
N SER A 240 -1.54 -21.99 5.37
CA SER A 240 -1.22 -20.57 5.17
C SER A 240 -1.08 -20.22 3.68
N PHE A 241 -1.33 -18.96 3.36
CA PHE A 241 -0.94 -18.39 2.08
C PHE A 241 0.57 -18.12 2.07
N LYS A 242 1.21 -18.28 0.92
CA LYS A 242 2.61 -17.93 0.69
C LYS A 242 2.65 -16.54 0.10
N ILE A 243 3.13 -15.55 0.87
CA ILE A 243 3.23 -14.16 0.44
C ILE A 243 4.70 -13.82 0.20
N GLY A 244 5.06 -13.51 -1.03
CA GLY A 244 6.40 -13.09 -1.42
C GLY A 244 6.62 -11.60 -1.14
N ILE A 245 7.76 -11.26 -0.54
CA ILE A 245 8.24 -9.89 -0.39
C ILE A 245 9.18 -9.60 -1.55
N GLN A 246 8.85 -8.59 -2.36
CA GLN A 246 9.63 -8.24 -3.54
C GLN A 246 11.07 -7.88 -3.16
N LYS A 247 12.03 -8.41 -3.91
CA LYS A 247 13.44 -8.03 -3.78
C LYS A 247 13.60 -6.58 -4.25
N PRO A 248 14.16 -5.68 -3.42
CA PRO A 248 14.37 -4.29 -3.80
C PRO A 248 15.15 -4.16 -5.12
N PHE A 249 14.70 -3.27 -6.01
CA PHE A 249 15.30 -2.98 -7.32
C PHE A 249 15.38 -4.17 -8.31
N ALA A 250 14.81 -5.32 -7.97
CA ALA A 250 14.73 -6.49 -8.86
C ALA A 250 13.40 -6.53 -9.63
N ASP A 251 13.25 -7.51 -10.52
CA ASP A 251 11.98 -7.74 -11.21
C ASP A 251 10.87 -8.08 -10.22
N ARG A 252 9.62 -7.69 -10.52
CA ARG A 252 8.48 -7.90 -9.62
C ARG A 252 8.21 -9.36 -9.23
N SER A 253 8.74 -10.31 -9.97
CA SER A 253 8.66 -11.75 -9.69
C SER A 253 9.76 -12.25 -8.75
N GLU A 254 10.81 -11.46 -8.52
CA GLU A 254 11.89 -11.82 -7.61
C GLU A 254 11.54 -11.42 -6.18
N THR A 255 11.76 -12.34 -5.25
CA THR A 255 11.47 -12.13 -3.83
C THR A 255 12.75 -12.17 -3.01
N ILE A 256 12.81 -11.39 -1.94
CA ILE A 256 13.86 -11.48 -0.91
C ILE A 256 13.45 -12.43 0.22
N ALA A 257 12.14 -12.61 0.40
CA ALA A 257 11.60 -13.53 1.39
C ALA A 257 10.21 -14.01 0.97
N VAL A 258 9.81 -15.18 1.44
CA VAL A 258 8.43 -15.72 1.35
C VAL A 258 7.94 -16.03 2.75
N MET A 259 6.77 -15.52 3.09
CA MET A 259 6.15 -15.65 4.41
C MET A 259 4.89 -16.49 4.37
N ASP A 260 4.67 -17.29 5.42
CA ASP A 260 3.45 -18.04 5.63
C ASP A 260 2.46 -17.18 6.41
N ILE A 261 1.40 -16.73 5.73
CA ILE A 261 0.44 -15.75 6.25
C ILE A 261 -0.96 -16.35 6.33
N LYS A 262 -1.64 -16.11 7.47
CA LYS A 262 -3.02 -16.48 7.70
C LYS A 262 -3.71 -15.34 8.44
N ASP A 263 -4.83 -14.83 7.87
CA ASP A 263 -5.68 -13.75 8.42
C ASP A 263 -4.94 -12.48 8.88
N LYS A 264 -3.87 -12.13 8.19
CA LYS A 264 -3.07 -10.92 8.47
C LYS A 264 -2.83 -10.12 7.20
N SER A 265 -2.47 -8.86 7.39
CA SER A 265 -2.01 -7.95 6.35
C SER A 265 -0.47 -7.98 6.26
N VAL A 266 0.06 -7.80 5.06
CA VAL A 266 1.48 -7.66 4.75
C VAL A 266 1.63 -6.44 3.86
N VAL A 267 2.24 -5.38 4.38
CA VAL A 267 2.39 -4.11 3.67
C VAL A 267 3.84 -3.66 3.67
N SER A 268 4.35 -3.32 2.51
CA SER A 268 5.72 -2.86 2.34
C SER A 268 5.77 -1.41 1.86
N SER A 269 6.66 -0.62 2.45
CA SER A 269 7.12 0.68 1.92
C SER A 269 8.57 0.55 1.50
N GLY A 270 8.88 0.90 0.24
CA GLY A 270 10.23 0.77 -0.29
C GLY A 270 10.61 1.90 -1.23
N VAL A 271 11.91 2.26 -1.23
CA VAL A 271 12.45 3.36 -2.04
C VAL A 271 12.36 3.10 -3.54
N TYR A 272 12.22 1.84 -3.95
CA TYR A 272 12.17 1.38 -5.35
C TYR A 272 10.78 1.46 -5.99
N GLU A 273 9.72 1.72 -5.23
CA GLU A 273 8.34 1.74 -5.72
C GLU A 273 8.06 2.92 -6.66
N ARG A 274 8.47 4.12 -6.26
CA ARG A 274 8.36 5.35 -7.03
C ARG A 274 9.62 6.16 -6.80
N CYS A 275 10.52 6.12 -7.77
CA CYS A 275 11.82 6.80 -7.68
C CYS A 275 12.32 7.20 -9.07
N PHE A 276 13.25 8.11 -9.10
CA PHE A 276 14.02 8.47 -10.29
C PHE A 276 15.47 8.77 -9.90
N GLU A 277 16.37 8.70 -10.86
CA GLU A 277 17.78 9.06 -10.67
C GLU A 277 18.08 10.37 -11.39
N GLN A 278 18.73 11.30 -10.69
CA GLN A 278 19.25 12.54 -11.27
C GLN A 278 20.66 12.79 -10.73
N ASP A 279 21.61 13.06 -11.63
CA ASP A 279 23.03 13.34 -11.32
C ASP A 279 23.69 12.25 -10.44
N GLY A 280 23.29 10.97 -10.62
CA GLY A 280 23.80 9.83 -9.90
C GLY A 280 23.22 9.67 -8.48
N THR A 281 22.21 10.44 -8.12
CA THR A 281 21.49 10.36 -6.84
C THR A 281 20.08 9.80 -7.08
N LEU A 282 19.68 8.79 -6.27
CA LEU A 282 18.33 8.24 -6.28
C LEU A 282 17.41 9.10 -5.40
N TYR A 283 16.32 9.56 -5.98
CA TYR A 283 15.23 10.26 -5.28
C TYR A 283 13.99 9.38 -5.27
N HIS A 284 13.29 9.29 -4.14
CA HIS A 284 12.12 8.44 -3.95
C HIS A 284 11.00 9.14 -3.19
N HIS A 285 9.79 8.61 -3.27
CA HIS A 285 8.56 9.23 -2.80
C HIS A 285 8.39 9.30 -1.26
N LEU A 286 9.23 8.63 -0.48
CA LEU A 286 9.18 8.68 0.98
C LEU A 286 9.89 9.96 1.44
N LEU A 287 9.12 11.05 1.49
CA LEU A 287 9.62 12.39 1.77
C LEU A 287 9.72 12.66 3.27
N ASN A 288 10.77 13.38 3.68
CA ASN A 288 10.98 13.82 5.04
C ASN A 288 10.33 15.21 5.27
N PRO A 289 9.29 15.32 6.10
CA PRO A 289 8.58 16.57 6.38
C PRO A 289 9.43 17.63 7.10
N LYS A 290 10.66 17.28 7.55
CA LYS A 290 11.58 18.21 8.22
C LYS A 290 12.59 18.83 7.24
N THR A 291 12.93 18.12 6.16
CA THR A 291 13.94 18.58 5.18
C THR A 291 13.34 18.92 3.83
N GLY A 292 12.18 18.33 3.49
CA GLY A 292 11.54 18.43 2.19
C GLY A 292 12.13 17.53 1.11
N TYR A 293 13.14 16.72 1.45
CA TYR A 293 13.79 15.74 0.57
C TYR A 293 13.40 14.31 0.94
N PRO A 294 13.63 13.32 0.05
CA PRO A 294 13.52 11.90 0.41
C PRO A 294 14.33 11.56 1.67
N TYR A 295 13.84 10.62 2.45
CA TYR A 295 14.61 10.08 3.59
C TYR A 295 15.89 9.40 3.12
N ASP A 296 17.00 9.67 3.79
CA ASP A 296 18.27 8.99 3.64
C ASP A 296 18.72 8.49 5.03
N ASN A 297 18.24 7.32 5.41
CA ASN A 297 18.45 6.73 6.75
C ASN A 297 19.01 5.29 6.71
N GLY A 298 19.51 4.87 5.55
CA GLY A 298 20.11 3.56 5.37
C GLY A 298 19.12 2.41 5.16
N LEU A 299 17.79 2.68 5.15
CA LEU A 299 16.77 1.69 4.81
C LEU A 299 16.40 1.74 3.33
N ILE A 300 16.13 0.59 2.72
CA ILE A 300 15.55 0.48 1.38
C ILE A 300 14.12 -0.05 1.40
N ALA A 301 13.72 -0.80 2.43
CA ALA A 301 12.34 -1.25 2.59
C ALA A 301 12.01 -1.54 4.06
N VAL A 302 10.72 -1.38 4.40
CA VAL A 302 10.11 -1.85 5.64
C VAL A 302 8.82 -2.57 5.29
N THR A 303 8.63 -3.78 5.79
CA THR A 303 7.40 -4.57 5.67
C THR A 303 6.78 -4.74 7.05
N ILE A 304 5.50 -4.44 7.16
CA ILE A 304 4.71 -4.63 8.39
C ILE A 304 3.73 -5.79 8.18
N ILE A 305 3.63 -6.63 9.19
CA ILE A 305 2.61 -7.65 9.30
C ILE A 305 1.71 -7.26 10.47
N SER A 306 0.40 -7.14 10.23
CA SER A 306 -0.58 -6.63 11.20
C SER A 306 -1.96 -7.26 10.98
N ASP A 307 -2.86 -7.14 11.95
CA ASP A 307 -4.23 -7.62 11.84
C ASP A 307 -5.09 -6.73 10.94
N GLN A 308 -4.85 -5.43 10.97
CA GLN A 308 -5.52 -4.45 10.12
C GLN A 308 -4.56 -3.89 9.08
N SER A 309 -5.00 -3.84 7.84
CA SER A 309 -4.18 -3.36 6.74
C SER A 309 -3.93 -1.86 6.80
N VAL A 310 -4.86 -1.09 7.35
CA VAL A 310 -4.69 0.35 7.57
C VAL A 310 -3.50 0.65 8.49
N ASP A 311 -3.31 -0.18 9.54
CA ASP A 311 -2.16 -0.06 10.43
C ASP A 311 -0.86 -0.47 9.75
N GLY A 312 -0.89 -1.56 8.97
CA GLY A 312 0.26 -1.98 8.16
C GLY A 312 0.72 -0.91 7.16
N ASP A 313 -0.22 -0.27 6.46
CA ASP A 313 0.08 0.79 5.47
C ASP A 313 0.74 2.01 6.15
N ALA A 314 0.13 2.53 7.22
CA ALA A 314 0.67 3.66 7.98
C ALA A 314 2.00 3.34 8.65
N LEU A 315 2.11 2.18 9.31
CA LEU A 315 3.31 1.79 10.06
C LEU A 315 4.50 1.49 9.14
N SER A 316 4.29 0.92 7.94
CA SER A 316 5.40 0.66 7.01
C SER A 316 6.11 1.96 6.63
N THR A 317 5.35 3.04 6.37
CA THR A 317 5.89 4.38 6.11
C THR A 317 6.45 5.02 7.39
N THR A 318 5.76 4.91 8.53
CA THR A 318 6.19 5.47 9.80
C THR A 318 7.51 4.87 10.28
N CYS A 319 7.62 3.53 10.30
CA CYS A 319 8.84 2.84 10.70
C CYS A 319 10.01 3.11 9.74
N PHE A 320 9.73 3.20 8.43
CA PHE A 320 10.74 3.63 7.46
C PHE A 320 11.25 5.05 7.78
N SER A 321 10.33 5.98 8.03
CA SER A 321 10.66 7.39 8.32
C SER A 321 11.48 7.56 9.60
N LEU A 322 11.23 6.74 10.62
CA LEU A 322 11.96 6.75 11.89
C LEU A 322 13.35 6.10 11.80
N GLY A 323 13.63 5.34 10.72
CA GLY A 323 14.88 4.58 10.55
C GLY A 323 14.89 3.28 11.35
N LEU A 324 15.93 2.47 11.16
CA LEU A 324 16.00 1.10 11.69
C LEU A 324 15.79 1.05 13.21
N GLU A 325 16.56 1.81 13.98
CA GLU A 325 16.54 1.71 15.45
C GLU A 325 15.21 2.14 16.06
N ASN A 326 14.69 3.33 15.69
CA ASN A 326 13.46 3.86 16.25
C ASN A 326 12.22 3.20 15.65
N GLY A 327 12.25 2.83 14.35
CA GLY A 327 11.18 2.06 13.71
C GLY A 327 11.03 0.67 14.32
N MET A 328 12.13 -0.01 14.63
CA MET A 328 12.14 -1.28 15.34
C MET A 328 11.53 -1.16 16.74
N LYS A 329 11.98 -0.17 17.52
CA LYS A 329 11.44 0.10 18.86
C LYS A 329 9.94 0.38 18.83
N LEU A 330 9.48 1.17 17.84
CA LEU A 330 8.06 1.45 17.68
C LEU A 330 7.29 0.17 17.38
N ALA A 331 7.70 -0.61 16.38
CA ALA A 331 7.03 -1.85 16.00
C ALA A 331 6.96 -2.85 17.18
N GLU A 332 8.06 -2.99 17.96
CA GLU A 332 8.11 -3.86 19.15
C GLU A 332 7.28 -3.36 20.34
N SER A 333 6.86 -2.08 20.34
CA SER A 333 6.00 -1.51 21.38
C SER A 333 4.51 -1.69 21.13
N LEU A 334 4.14 -2.16 19.94
CA LEU A 334 2.75 -2.36 19.51
C LEU A 334 2.39 -3.84 19.58
N ASP A 335 1.20 -4.13 20.11
CA ASP A 335 0.64 -5.46 20.12
C ASP A 335 0.26 -5.90 18.67
N ASP A 336 0.40 -7.17 18.36
CA ASP A 336 0.00 -7.81 17.07
C ASP A 336 0.67 -7.21 15.80
N VAL A 337 1.81 -6.52 15.97
CA VAL A 337 2.61 -5.95 14.88
C VAL A 337 3.96 -6.66 14.82
N GLN A 338 4.30 -7.18 13.64
CA GLN A 338 5.63 -7.66 13.32
C GLN A 338 6.23 -6.85 12.18
N ALA A 339 7.54 -6.61 12.21
CA ALA A 339 8.21 -5.82 11.21
C ALA A 339 9.48 -6.50 10.66
N PHE A 340 9.71 -6.27 9.38
CA PHE A 340 10.82 -6.76 8.58
C PHE A 340 11.47 -5.56 7.88
N PHE A 341 12.74 -5.28 8.20
CA PHE A 341 13.48 -4.14 7.68
C PHE A 341 14.58 -4.63 6.75
N VAL A 342 14.78 -3.94 5.64
CA VAL A 342 15.89 -4.18 4.71
C VAL A 342 16.75 -2.92 4.60
N THR A 343 18.01 -3.04 4.90
CA THR A 343 19.00 -1.96 4.83
C THR A 343 19.60 -1.82 3.43
N SER A 344 20.33 -0.74 3.17
CA SER A 344 20.94 -0.44 1.86
C SER A 344 22.01 -1.44 1.42
N ASP A 345 22.56 -2.21 2.34
CA ASP A 345 23.50 -3.33 2.10
C ASP A 345 22.78 -4.69 2.07
N TYR A 346 21.42 -4.68 2.01
CA TYR A 346 20.56 -5.85 1.95
C TYR A 346 20.58 -6.73 3.21
N GLU A 347 21.04 -6.21 4.35
CA GLU A 347 20.85 -6.91 5.61
C GLU A 347 19.37 -6.86 6.03
N ILE A 348 18.88 -7.97 6.58
CA ILE A 348 17.50 -8.15 7.01
C ILE A 348 17.44 -8.11 8.53
N HIS A 349 16.56 -7.28 9.07
CA HIS A 349 16.33 -7.17 10.50
C HIS A 349 14.86 -7.43 10.81
N TYR A 350 14.58 -8.22 11.85
CA TYR A 350 13.25 -8.61 12.29
C TYR A 350 12.98 -8.08 13.70
N THR A 351 11.70 -7.75 13.99
CA THR A 351 11.24 -7.57 15.37
C THR A 351 11.47 -8.86 16.18
N LYS A 352 11.64 -8.71 17.51
CA LYS A 352 12.12 -9.74 18.42
C LYS A 352 11.39 -11.09 18.32
N ASP A 353 10.08 -11.10 18.13
CA ASP A 353 9.27 -12.31 18.11
C ASP A 353 8.82 -12.73 16.70
N PHE A 354 9.29 -12.03 15.66
CA PHE A 354 8.90 -12.24 14.28
C PHE A 354 8.95 -13.72 13.85
N GLN A 355 10.11 -14.35 13.97
CA GLN A 355 10.32 -15.73 13.51
C GLN A 355 9.63 -16.79 14.40
N LYS A 356 9.07 -16.40 15.55
CA LYS A 356 8.23 -17.30 16.35
C LYS A 356 6.79 -17.32 15.87
N GLU A 357 6.31 -16.20 15.33
CA GLU A 357 4.92 -16.01 14.90
C GLU A 357 4.75 -16.25 13.41
N ILE A 358 5.78 -15.95 12.61
CA ILE A 358 5.73 -15.98 11.15
C ILE A 358 6.84 -16.88 10.62
N THR A 359 6.43 -17.94 9.91
CA THR A 359 7.39 -18.74 9.15
C THR A 359 7.86 -17.93 7.95
N VAL A 360 9.15 -17.68 7.87
CA VAL A 360 9.78 -16.96 6.76
C VAL A 360 10.87 -17.82 6.12
N THR A 361 10.95 -17.77 4.80
CA THR A 361 12.03 -18.35 4.02
C THR A 361 12.67 -17.23 3.21
N GLU A 362 13.92 -16.90 3.52
CA GLU A 362 14.70 -15.96 2.72
C GLU A 362 15.05 -16.61 1.38
N THR A 363 15.08 -15.81 0.32
CA THR A 363 15.41 -16.27 -1.04
C THR A 363 16.71 -15.58 -1.47
N ASP A 364 17.60 -16.33 -2.12
CA ASP A 364 18.93 -15.87 -2.58
C ASP A 364 18.88 -14.75 -3.64
#